data_ac9353fef7f632c2455dc23e37e224a2
#
_entry.id   ac9353fef7f632c2455dc23e37e224a2
#
_cell.length_a   1.000
_cell.length_b   1.000
_cell.length_c   1.000
_cell.angle_alpha   90.00
_cell.angle_beta   90.00
_cell.angle_gamma   90.00
#
_symmetry.space_group_name_H-M   'P 1'
#
loop_
_entity.id
_entity.type
_entity.pdbx_description
1 polymer ?
#
loop_
_entity_poly.entity_id
_entity_poly.type
_entity_poly.pdbx_seq_one_letter_code
_entity_poly.pdbx_strand_id
1 'polypeptide(L)' 'MGIKPTYIKSLGNEIRNKNPGRFTGDFAENKQIVAEVSVIESKRVRNRVSGYITRKQNTKRVSA' A
#
# COMPACT_ATOMS: atom_id res chain seq x y z
N MET A 1 15.10 5.94 14.37
CA MET A 1 15.03 6.29 13.00
C MET A 1 13.67 6.04 12.44
N GLY A 2 12.96 7.05 12.10
CA GLY A 2 11.63 6.91 11.55
C GLY A 2 11.64 6.68 10.05
N ILE A 3 10.56 6.10 9.55
CA ILE A 3 10.35 5.98 8.13
C ILE A 3 9.63 7.23 7.68
N LYS A 4 10.17 7.90 6.68
CA LYS A 4 9.59 9.15 6.22
C LYS A 4 8.24 8.88 5.57
N PRO A 5 7.21 9.68 5.90
CA PRO A 5 5.90 9.52 5.27
C PRO A 5 5.96 9.62 3.76
N THR A 6 6.84 10.48 3.23
CA THR A 6 7.00 10.64 1.80
C THR A 6 7.46 9.35 1.14
N TYR A 7 8.36 8.63 1.80
CA TYR A 7 8.84 7.37 1.27
C TYR A 7 7.68 6.35 1.15
N ILE A 8 6.84 6.29 2.18
CA ILE A 8 5.70 5.38 2.17
C ILE A 8 4.72 5.75 1.05
N LYS A 9 4.47 7.03 0.87
CA LYS A 9 3.56 7.48 -0.18
C LYS A 9 4.10 7.14 -1.56
N SER A 10 5.37 7.42 -1.78
CA SER A 10 5.98 7.16 -3.09
C SER A 10 5.96 5.67 -3.40
N LEU A 11 6.35 4.87 -2.44
CA LEU A 11 6.40 3.42 -2.64
C LEU A 11 5.00 2.86 -2.85
N GLY A 12 4.03 3.31 -2.06
CA GLY A 12 2.66 2.83 -2.21
C GLY A 12 2.07 3.20 -3.55
N ASN A 13 2.29 4.43 -4.00
CA ASN A 13 1.78 4.87 -5.29
C ASN A 13 2.43 4.10 -6.43
N GLU A 14 3.72 3.85 -6.33
CA GLU A 14 4.41 3.10 -7.36
C GLU A 14 3.85 1.69 -7.47
N ILE A 15 3.64 1.04 -6.34
CA ILE A 15 3.11 -0.32 -6.31
C ILE A 15 1.71 -0.34 -6.90
N ARG A 16 0.87 0.64 -6.54
CA ARG A 16 -0.48 0.71 -7.07
C ARG A 16 -0.48 0.92 -8.58
N ASN A 17 0.41 1.78 -9.06
CA ASN A 17 0.46 2.09 -10.49
C ASN A 17 0.93 0.89 -11.31
N LYS A 18 1.81 0.10 -10.75
CA LYS A 18 2.30 -1.09 -11.45
C LYS A 18 1.32 -2.26 -11.40
N ASN A 19 0.37 -2.20 -10.49
CA ASN A 19 -0.58 -3.30 -10.30
C ASN A 19 -2.00 -2.77 -10.22
N PRO A 20 -2.48 -2.11 -11.27
CA PRO A 20 -3.81 -1.52 -11.24
C PRO A 20 -4.89 -2.58 -11.07
N GLY A 21 -5.87 -2.28 -10.22
CA GLY A 21 -6.98 -3.19 -10.02
C GLY A 21 -6.71 -4.37 -9.11
N ARG A 22 -5.49 -4.50 -8.58
CA ARG A 22 -5.16 -5.60 -7.70
C ARG A 22 -5.58 -5.33 -6.25
N PHE A 23 -5.58 -4.08 -5.84
CA PHE A 23 -5.79 -3.74 -4.44
C PHE A 23 -7.24 -3.50 -4.12
N THR A 24 -7.60 -3.81 -2.86
CA THR A 24 -8.97 -3.72 -2.38
C THR A 24 -9.03 -2.82 -1.16
N GLY A 25 -10.19 -2.74 -0.52
CA GLY A 25 -10.32 -2.00 0.71
C GLY A 25 -9.98 -2.81 1.94
N ASP A 26 -9.47 -4.02 1.77
CA ASP A 26 -9.13 -4.92 2.87
C ASP A 26 -7.62 -4.89 3.11
N PHE A 27 -7.23 -4.48 4.32
CA PHE A 27 -5.82 -4.38 4.67
C PHE A 27 -5.12 -5.74 4.59
N ALA A 28 -5.76 -6.78 5.08
CA ALA A 28 -5.13 -8.10 5.12
C ALA A 28 -4.83 -8.59 3.70
N GLU A 29 -5.76 -8.40 2.79
CA GLU A 29 -5.55 -8.80 1.40
C GLU A 29 -4.45 -7.96 0.76
N ASN A 30 -4.50 -6.65 0.98
CA ASN A 30 -3.50 -5.75 0.40
C ASN A 30 -2.11 -6.08 0.89
N LYS A 31 -1.99 -6.46 2.15
CA LYS A 31 -0.70 -6.81 2.72
C LYS A 31 -0.09 -8.01 1.99
N GLN A 32 -0.92 -8.98 1.66
CA GLN A 32 -0.45 -10.15 0.93
C GLN A 32 -0.06 -9.77 -0.50
N ILE A 33 -0.85 -8.92 -1.14
CA ILE A 33 -0.55 -8.50 -2.49
C ILE A 33 0.76 -7.74 -2.54
N VAL A 34 0.98 -6.83 -1.59
CA VAL A 34 2.22 -6.09 -1.52
C VAL A 34 3.41 -7.04 -1.37
N ALA A 35 3.25 -8.09 -0.58
CA ALA A 35 4.31 -9.07 -0.40
C ALA A 35 4.61 -9.83 -1.70
N GLU A 36 3.60 -10.00 -2.54
CA GLU A 36 3.78 -10.70 -3.81
C GLU A 36 4.44 -9.83 -4.87
N VAL A 37 3.99 -8.58 -4.97
CA VAL A 37 4.37 -7.74 -6.10
C VAL A 37 5.62 -6.91 -5.83
N SER A 38 6.12 -6.90 -4.61
CA SER A 38 7.32 -6.16 -4.31
C SER A 38 8.12 -6.87 -3.23
N VAL A 39 9.44 -6.63 -3.26
CA VAL A 39 10.33 -7.22 -2.27
C VAL A 39 10.64 -6.17 -1.23
N ILE A 40 9.94 -6.21 -0.12
CA ILE A 40 10.16 -5.29 0.99
C ILE A 40 10.63 -6.10 2.18
N GLU A 41 11.89 -5.93 2.53
CA GLU A 41 12.49 -6.70 3.61
C GLU A 41 11.93 -6.34 4.98
N SER A 42 11.58 -5.07 5.16
CA SER A 42 11.09 -4.60 6.45
C SER A 42 9.58 -4.85 6.55
N LYS A 43 9.19 -5.63 7.54
CA LYS A 43 7.77 -5.87 7.78
C LYS A 43 7.05 -4.58 8.16
N ARG A 44 7.74 -3.68 8.86
CA ARG A 44 7.16 -2.41 9.24
C ARG A 44 6.83 -1.56 8.02
N VAL A 45 7.75 -1.50 7.06
CA VAL A 45 7.53 -0.75 5.83
C VAL A 45 6.38 -1.37 5.05
N ARG A 46 6.39 -2.69 4.94
CA ARG A 46 5.32 -3.40 4.21
C ARG A 46 3.96 -3.10 4.82
N ASN A 47 3.87 -3.13 6.14
CA ASN A 47 2.61 -2.86 6.81
C ASN A 47 2.14 -1.43 6.57
N ARG A 48 3.06 -0.47 6.62
CA ARG A 48 2.70 0.92 6.41
C ARG A 48 2.27 1.17 4.97
N VAL A 49 2.96 0.57 4.01
CA VAL A 49 2.59 0.70 2.60
C VAL A 49 1.22 0.09 2.38
N SER A 50 0.98 -1.08 2.94
CA SER A 50 -0.32 -1.74 2.80
C SER A 50 -1.43 -0.87 3.39
N GLY A 51 -1.18 -0.27 4.56
CA GLY A 51 -2.14 0.61 5.19
C GLY A 51 -2.43 1.84 4.34
N TYR A 52 -1.39 2.42 3.75
CA TYR A 52 -1.54 3.57 2.88
C TYR A 52 -2.39 3.22 1.67
N ILE A 53 -2.12 2.10 1.04
CA ILE A 53 -2.87 1.67 -0.14
C ILE A 53 -4.33 1.41 0.23
N THR A 54 -4.56 0.73 1.34
CA THR A 54 -5.91 0.44 1.80
C THR A 54 -6.68 1.73 2.04
N ARG A 55 -6.02 2.69 2.67
CA ARG A 55 -6.65 3.97 2.95
C ARG A 55 -7.02 4.70 1.68
N LYS A 56 -6.14 4.67 0.68
CA LYS A 56 -6.42 5.30 -0.61
C LYS A 56 -7.60 4.64 -1.31
N GLN A 57 -7.69 3.34 -1.24
CA GLN A 57 -8.81 2.62 -1.84
C GLN A 57 -10.12 3.01 -1.19
N ASN A 58 -10.14 3.11 0.13
CA ASN A 58 -11.35 3.47 0.86
C ASN A 58 -11.73 4.92 0.64
N THR A 59 -10.75 5.82 0.59
CA THR A 59 -11.02 7.23 0.32
C THR A 59 -11.65 7.40 -1.05
N LYS A 60 -11.17 6.65 -2.02
CA LYS A 60 -11.70 6.73 -3.36
C LYS A 60 -13.18 6.36 -3.40
N ARG A 61 -13.56 5.37 -2.59
CA ARG A 61 -14.97 4.95 -2.54
C ARG A 61 -15.84 6.01 -1.88
N VAL A 62 -15.32 6.66 -0.86
CA VAL A 62 -16.06 7.64 -0.09
C VAL A 62 -16.31 8.90 -0.89
N SER A 63 -15.42 9.26 -1.78
CA SER A 63 -15.51 10.50 -2.51
C SER A 63 -16.55 10.47 -3.61
N ALA A 64 -17.22 9.38 -3.76
CA ALA A 64 -18.23 9.27 -4.81
C ALA A 64 -19.44 10.18 -4.55
#